data_c654af0da26ee75f6e6dac330df37252
#
_entry.id   c654af0da26ee75f6e6dac330df37252
#
_cell.length_a   1.000
_cell.length_b   1.000
_cell.length_c   1.000
_cell.angle_alpha   90.00
_cell.angle_beta   90.00
_cell.angle_gamma   90.00
#
_symmetry.space_group_name_H-M   'P 1'
#
loop_
_entity.id
_entity.type
_entity.pdbx_description
1 polymer ?
#
loop_
_entity_poly.entity_id
_entity_poly.type
_entity_poly.pdbx_seq_one_letter_code
_entity_poly.pdbx_strand_id
1 'polypeptide(L)'
;FDNFFASSLKTVKDILDKDNFLFYNYDINNHGDMEILRNEVLYLKNEYDKLIYINCAAVVHTEHFYHVDRTFETNVLGMKCFLEQAINVGADIYINCSTSEVYSMHSWSDEGVKESDYITLANAEHSQRTSYATGKLLTEFFMKDAVDEGRIKGCSIRFANVYSKNELYPKHIIPHILRQLKEKGEVELLENSKINKRTFLNNKDSCEAIIELINSQKAL
;
A
#
# COMPACT_ATOMS: atom_id res chain seq x y z
N PHE A 1 -12.85 2.35 0.42
CA PHE A 1 -13.08 2.46 1.88
C PHE A 1 -11.81 2.80 2.63
N ASP A 2 -11.95 3.35 3.85
CA ASP A 2 -10.86 3.70 4.76
C ASP A 2 -11.42 3.82 6.18
N ASN A 3 -10.66 3.43 7.20
CA ASN A 3 -11.07 3.56 8.61
C ASN A 3 -10.58 4.86 9.28
N PHE A 4 -9.92 5.71 8.52
CA PHE A 4 -9.31 6.98 8.99
C PHE A 4 -8.27 6.84 10.11
N PHE A 5 -7.65 5.67 10.24
CA PHE A 5 -6.59 5.48 11.22
C PHE A 5 -5.39 6.42 11.00
N ALA A 6 -5.02 6.64 9.74
CA ALA A 6 -3.87 7.47 9.36
C ALA A 6 -4.22 8.54 8.31
N SER A 7 -5.50 8.68 7.99
CA SER A 7 -6.03 9.59 6.99
C SER A 7 -7.19 10.43 7.54
N SER A 8 -7.87 11.16 6.69
CA SER A 8 -9.10 11.86 7.05
C SER A 8 -9.96 12.09 5.81
N LEU A 9 -11.24 12.37 6.02
CA LEU A 9 -12.18 12.69 4.93
C LEU A 9 -11.71 13.85 4.05
N LYS A 10 -10.81 14.71 4.57
CA LYS A 10 -10.23 15.82 3.81
C LYS A 10 -9.45 15.35 2.57
N THR A 11 -8.89 14.14 2.60
CA THR A 11 -8.09 13.60 1.48
C THR A 11 -8.93 13.26 0.27
N VAL A 12 -10.21 12.98 0.44
CA VAL A 12 -11.16 12.61 -0.63
C VAL A 12 -12.27 13.66 -0.85
N LYS A 13 -12.19 14.80 -0.15
CA LYS A 13 -13.21 15.84 -0.17
C LYS A 13 -13.61 16.28 -1.58
N ASP A 14 -12.63 16.42 -2.47
CA ASP A 14 -12.85 16.96 -3.81
C ASP A 14 -13.56 15.97 -4.77
N ILE A 15 -13.76 14.74 -4.33
CA ILE A 15 -14.38 13.67 -5.14
C ILE A 15 -15.63 13.06 -4.50
N LEU A 16 -16.00 13.46 -3.27
CA LEU A 16 -17.16 12.90 -2.56
C LEU A 16 -18.49 13.11 -3.30
N ASP A 17 -18.62 14.23 -4.01
CA ASP A 17 -19.85 14.60 -4.72
C ASP A 17 -19.90 14.10 -6.17
N LYS A 18 -18.95 13.22 -6.55
CA LYS A 18 -18.95 12.65 -7.91
C LYS A 18 -19.84 11.42 -7.99
N ASP A 19 -20.69 11.36 -9.00
CA ASP A 19 -21.66 10.26 -9.20
C ASP A 19 -21.01 8.88 -9.33
N ASN A 20 -19.75 8.82 -9.74
CA ASN A 20 -18.98 7.60 -9.92
C ASN A 20 -18.02 7.30 -8.76
N PHE A 21 -18.23 7.92 -7.58
CA PHE A 21 -17.41 7.70 -6.41
C PHE A 21 -18.28 7.41 -5.17
N LEU A 22 -18.08 6.26 -4.56
CA LEU A 22 -18.70 5.87 -3.29
C LEU A 22 -17.62 5.74 -2.23
N PHE A 23 -17.88 6.29 -1.06
CA PHE A 23 -16.97 6.21 0.08
C PHE A 23 -17.64 5.49 1.26
N TYR A 24 -16.93 4.52 1.82
CA TYR A 24 -17.35 3.78 3.00
C TYR A 24 -16.31 3.91 4.11
N ASN A 25 -16.74 4.27 5.32
CA ASN A 25 -15.87 4.27 6.49
C ASN A 25 -15.86 2.88 7.11
N TYR A 26 -15.04 1.98 6.54
CA TYR A 26 -14.92 0.58 6.94
C TYR A 26 -13.48 0.25 7.32
N ASP A 27 -13.33 -0.68 8.27
CA ASP A 27 -12.05 -1.24 8.69
C ASP A 27 -11.85 -2.63 8.08
N ILE A 28 -10.72 -2.83 7.38
CA ILE A 28 -10.36 -4.12 6.78
C ILE A 28 -10.25 -5.25 7.83
N ASN A 29 -10.03 -4.90 9.10
CA ASN A 29 -9.97 -5.85 10.21
C ASN A 29 -11.35 -6.13 10.83
N ASN A 30 -12.37 -5.36 10.47
CA ASN A 30 -13.72 -5.57 10.99
C ASN A 30 -14.50 -6.51 10.06
N HIS A 31 -14.82 -7.70 10.57
CA HIS A 31 -15.53 -8.71 9.79
C HIS A 31 -16.91 -8.24 9.32
N GLY A 32 -17.64 -7.48 10.16
CA GLY A 32 -18.96 -6.93 9.81
C GLY A 32 -18.88 -5.92 8.66
N ASP A 33 -17.90 -5.00 8.72
CA ASP A 33 -17.65 -4.02 7.65
C ASP A 33 -17.32 -4.73 6.33
N MET A 34 -16.49 -5.77 6.40
CA MET A 34 -16.10 -6.54 5.20
C MET A 34 -17.25 -7.35 4.63
N GLU A 35 -18.16 -7.84 5.46
CA GLU A 35 -19.37 -8.52 5.00
C GLU A 35 -20.35 -7.56 4.30
N ILE A 36 -20.55 -6.36 4.86
CA ILE A 36 -21.36 -5.32 4.24
C ILE A 36 -20.73 -4.92 2.89
N LEU A 37 -19.43 -4.64 2.86
CA LEU A 37 -18.71 -4.31 1.61
C LEU A 37 -18.87 -5.40 0.56
N ARG A 38 -18.76 -6.68 0.95
CA ARG A 38 -18.97 -7.81 0.06
C ARG A 38 -20.36 -7.78 -0.59
N ASN A 39 -21.39 -7.51 0.17
CA ASN A 39 -22.76 -7.46 -0.34
C ASN A 39 -22.98 -6.29 -1.30
N GLU A 40 -22.41 -5.12 -1.00
CA GLU A 40 -22.41 -3.96 -1.90
C GLU A 40 -21.70 -4.27 -3.22
N VAL A 41 -20.52 -4.90 -3.15
CA VAL A 41 -19.75 -5.30 -4.33
C VAL A 41 -20.52 -6.29 -5.20
N LEU A 42 -21.18 -7.29 -4.59
CA LEU A 42 -22.01 -8.26 -5.32
C LEU A 42 -23.20 -7.60 -6.03
N TYR A 43 -23.78 -6.57 -5.42
CA TYR A 43 -24.83 -5.77 -6.06
C TYR A 43 -24.28 -5.01 -7.27
N LEU A 44 -23.19 -4.25 -7.07
CA LEU A 44 -22.56 -3.42 -8.10
C LEU A 44 -21.98 -4.24 -9.27
N LYS A 45 -21.49 -5.45 -9.01
CA LYS A 45 -20.91 -6.33 -10.04
C LYS A 45 -21.87 -6.59 -11.20
N ASN A 46 -23.17 -6.57 -10.97
CA ASN A 46 -24.16 -6.77 -12.03
C ASN A 46 -24.33 -5.57 -12.96
N GLU A 47 -23.80 -4.40 -12.56
CA GLU A 47 -23.89 -3.14 -13.29
C GLU A 47 -22.63 -2.82 -14.11
N TYR A 48 -21.53 -3.54 -13.86
CA TYR A 48 -20.22 -3.27 -14.46
C TYR A 48 -19.60 -4.51 -15.08
N ASP A 49 -18.92 -4.33 -16.22
CA ASP A 49 -18.27 -5.42 -16.96
C ASP A 49 -17.02 -5.95 -16.29
N LYS A 50 -16.42 -5.20 -15.37
CA LYS A 50 -15.14 -5.55 -14.76
C LYS A 50 -15.07 -5.13 -13.29
N LEU A 51 -14.69 -6.07 -12.44
CA LEU A 51 -14.49 -5.85 -11.01
C LEU A 51 -13.01 -5.93 -10.65
N ILE A 52 -12.45 -4.84 -10.13
CA ILE A 52 -11.04 -4.73 -9.79
C ILE A 52 -10.90 -4.40 -8.31
N TYR A 53 -10.10 -5.18 -7.60
CA TYR A 53 -9.71 -4.92 -6.23
C TYR A 53 -8.31 -4.32 -6.18
N ILE A 54 -8.14 -3.21 -5.45
CA ILE A 54 -6.84 -2.58 -5.21
C ILE A 54 -6.67 -2.44 -3.70
N ASN A 55 -5.71 -3.17 -3.14
CA ASN A 55 -5.42 -3.12 -1.72
C ASN A 55 -4.31 -2.10 -1.41
N CYS A 56 -4.69 -0.93 -0.93
CA CYS A 56 -3.81 0.07 -0.37
C CYS A 56 -3.86 0.12 1.17
N ALA A 57 -4.77 -0.65 1.80
CA ALA A 57 -4.92 -0.64 3.25
C ALA A 57 -3.67 -1.23 3.93
N ALA A 58 -3.06 -0.43 4.80
CA ALA A 58 -1.89 -0.85 5.56
C ALA A 58 -1.58 0.09 6.73
N VAL A 59 -0.95 -0.45 7.76
CA VAL A 59 -0.22 0.34 8.76
C VAL A 59 1.12 0.74 8.14
N VAL A 60 1.30 2.03 7.83
CA VAL A 60 2.44 2.53 7.04
C VAL A 60 3.34 3.54 7.77
N HIS A 61 2.95 3.99 8.96
CA HIS A 61 3.73 4.97 9.71
C HIS A 61 4.76 4.28 10.60
N THR A 62 6.00 4.74 10.54
CA THR A 62 7.15 4.13 11.23
C THR A 62 6.92 3.91 12.73
N GLU A 63 6.25 4.85 13.40
CA GLU A 63 5.95 4.73 14.83
C GLU A 63 5.00 3.58 15.16
N HIS A 64 4.21 3.13 14.20
CA HIS A 64 3.26 2.03 14.38
C HIS A 64 3.89 0.65 14.10
N PHE A 65 5.05 0.60 13.46
CA PHE A 65 5.74 -0.68 13.20
C PHE A 65 6.20 -1.38 14.47
N TYR A 66 6.33 -0.63 15.56
CA TYR A 66 6.63 -1.20 16.88
C TYR A 66 5.43 -1.94 17.51
N HIS A 67 4.23 -1.72 16.99
CA HIS A 67 3.02 -2.48 17.33
C HIS A 67 2.86 -3.64 16.35
N VAL A 68 3.66 -4.70 16.53
CA VAL A 68 3.77 -5.81 15.60
C VAL A 68 2.42 -6.50 15.36
N ASP A 69 1.64 -6.73 16.41
CA ASP A 69 0.32 -7.37 16.31
C ASP A 69 -0.60 -6.60 15.37
N ARG A 70 -0.72 -5.29 15.56
CA ARG A 70 -1.55 -4.43 14.71
C ARG A 70 -1.06 -4.39 13.26
N THR A 71 0.25 -4.33 13.07
CA THR A 71 0.87 -4.37 11.75
C THR A 71 0.57 -5.70 11.07
N PHE A 72 0.67 -6.81 11.79
CA PHE A 72 0.36 -8.14 11.29
C PHE A 72 -1.14 -8.29 10.97
N GLU A 73 -2.03 -7.90 11.89
CA GLU A 73 -3.48 -7.96 11.69
C GLU A 73 -3.91 -7.20 10.44
N THR A 74 -3.47 -5.95 10.27
CA THR A 74 -3.88 -5.12 9.15
C THR A 74 -3.17 -5.50 7.85
N ASN A 75 -1.83 -5.57 7.89
CA ASN A 75 -1.05 -5.68 6.66
C ASN A 75 -1.03 -7.11 6.11
N VAL A 76 -1.22 -8.12 6.96
CA VAL A 76 -1.18 -9.53 6.55
C VAL A 76 -2.56 -10.16 6.57
N LEU A 77 -3.21 -10.24 7.73
CA LEU A 77 -4.50 -10.92 7.85
C LEU A 77 -5.61 -10.15 7.13
N GLY A 78 -5.67 -8.82 7.30
CA GLY A 78 -6.63 -7.97 6.60
C GLY A 78 -6.47 -8.07 5.08
N MET A 79 -5.24 -8.00 4.57
CA MET A 79 -4.96 -8.20 3.14
C MET A 79 -5.40 -9.59 2.67
N LYS A 80 -5.06 -10.64 3.42
CA LYS A 80 -5.44 -12.01 3.06
C LYS A 80 -6.96 -12.16 3.00
N CYS A 81 -7.69 -11.68 4.01
CA CYS A 81 -9.15 -11.71 4.02
C CYS A 81 -9.75 -10.93 2.83
N PHE A 82 -9.19 -9.78 2.49
CA PHE A 82 -9.64 -8.97 1.36
C PHE A 82 -9.34 -9.63 0.01
N LEU A 83 -8.22 -10.35 -0.13
CA LEU A 83 -7.91 -11.17 -1.29
C LEU A 83 -8.90 -12.34 -1.44
N GLU A 84 -9.17 -13.06 -0.36
CA GLU A 84 -10.16 -14.16 -0.37
C GLU A 84 -11.57 -13.63 -0.68
N GLN A 85 -11.94 -12.46 -0.19
CA GLN A 85 -13.19 -11.81 -0.57
C GLN A 85 -13.23 -11.52 -2.07
N ALA A 86 -12.18 -10.95 -2.64
CA ALA A 86 -12.10 -10.67 -4.07
C ALA A 86 -12.26 -11.94 -4.91
N ILE A 87 -11.62 -13.04 -4.51
CA ILE A 87 -11.75 -14.35 -5.15
C ILE A 87 -13.20 -14.85 -5.06
N ASN A 88 -13.79 -14.81 -3.87
CA ASN A 88 -15.13 -15.33 -3.61
C ASN A 88 -16.25 -14.56 -4.34
N VAL A 89 -16.10 -13.25 -4.55
CA VAL A 89 -17.04 -12.45 -5.35
C VAL A 89 -16.75 -12.55 -6.86
N GLY A 90 -15.68 -13.25 -7.25
CA GLY A 90 -15.27 -13.41 -8.63
C GLY A 90 -14.74 -12.09 -9.23
N ALA A 91 -13.86 -11.40 -8.54
CA ALA A 91 -13.16 -10.24 -9.09
C ALA A 91 -12.27 -10.66 -10.26
N ASP A 92 -12.15 -9.77 -11.26
CA ASP A 92 -11.34 -10.02 -12.44
C ASP A 92 -9.85 -9.82 -12.16
N ILE A 93 -9.53 -8.82 -11.34
CA ILE A 93 -8.15 -8.43 -11.04
C ILE A 93 -8.03 -8.03 -9.56
N TYR A 94 -6.90 -8.42 -8.95
CA TYR A 94 -6.47 -7.93 -7.64
C TYR A 94 -5.07 -7.31 -7.73
N ILE A 95 -4.92 -6.07 -7.26
CA ILE A 95 -3.63 -5.39 -7.15
C ILE A 95 -3.26 -5.28 -5.67
N ASN A 96 -2.13 -5.86 -5.30
CA ASN A 96 -1.57 -5.75 -3.96
C ASN A 96 -0.50 -4.66 -3.91
N CYS A 97 -0.75 -3.58 -3.18
CA CYS A 97 0.24 -2.52 -2.96
C CYS A 97 1.25 -2.97 -1.90
N SER A 98 2.38 -3.49 -2.36
CA SER A 98 3.56 -3.83 -1.58
C SER A 98 4.52 -2.62 -1.46
N THR A 99 5.76 -2.84 -1.10
CA THR A 99 6.72 -1.78 -0.78
C THR A 99 8.14 -2.13 -1.20
N SER A 100 8.93 -1.13 -1.58
CA SER A 100 10.37 -1.27 -1.76
C SER A 100 11.14 -1.56 -0.45
N GLU A 101 10.51 -1.41 0.71
CA GLU A 101 11.10 -1.79 1.99
C GLU A 101 11.45 -3.29 2.07
N VAL A 102 10.86 -4.15 1.24
CA VAL A 102 11.27 -5.56 1.11
C VAL A 102 12.72 -5.73 0.69
N TYR A 103 13.32 -4.72 0.05
CA TYR A 103 14.75 -4.69 -0.32
C TYR A 103 15.65 -4.07 0.75
N SER A 104 15.16 -3.84 1.95
CA SER A 104 15.72 -2.91 2.95
C SER A 104 17.20 -3.12 3.30
N MET A 105 17.69 -4.34 3.21
CA MET A 105 19.09 -4.69 3.51
C MET A 105 19.90 -5.04 2.26
N HIS A 106 19.32 -4.88 1.07
CA HIS A 106 20.07 -5.12 -0.15
C HIS A 106 21.20 -4.08 -0.27
N SER A 107 22.40 -4.55 -0.59
CA SER A 107 23.56 -3.67 -0.77
C SER A 107 23.30 -2.66 -1.88
N TRP A 108 23.65 -1.44 -1.63
CA TRP A 108 23.59 -0.36 -2.59
C TRP A 108 24.50 -0.67 -3.77
N SER A 109 23.95 -0.94 -4.92
CA SER A 109 24.66 -0.94 -6.18
C SER A 109 24.25 0.28 -7.01
N ASP A 110 25.14 0.79 -7.83
CA ASP A 110 24.80 1.88 -8.76
C ASP A 110 23.82 1.42 -9.85
N GLU A 111 23.69 0.11 -10.05
CA GLU A 111 22.75 -0.53 -10.97
C GLU A 111 21.32 -0.66 -10.42
N GLY A 112 21.12 -0.37 -9.12
CA GLY A 112 19.86 -0.58 -8.46
C GLY A 112 19.55 -2.03 -8.09
N VAL A 113 18.31 -2.31 -7.68
CA VAL A 113 17.81 -3.62 -7.26
C VAL A 113 16.77 -4.09 -8.27
N LYS A 114 16.83 -5.37 -8.65
CA LYS A 114 15.85 -6.01 -9.54
C LYS A 114 14.82 -6.79 -8.72
N GLU A 115 13.65 -6.97 -9.27
CA GLU A 115 12.55 -7.72 -8.62
C GLU A 115 12.93 -9.19 -8.37
N SER A 116 13.85 -9.76 -9.19
CA SER A 116 14.35 -11.13 -9.10
C SER A 116 15.49 -11.33 -8.10
N ASP A 117 16.03 -10.24 -7.54
CA ASP A 117 17.16 -10.33 -6.63
C ASP A 117 16.77 -10.96 -5.30
N TYR A 118 17.71 -11.68 -4.68
CA TYR A 118 17.52 -12.11 -3.30
C TYR A 118 17.44 -10.91 -2.38
N ILE A 119 16.56 -11.00 -1.39
CA ILE A 119 16.38 -9.97 -0.38
C ILE A 119 17.05 -10.37 0.93
N THR A 120 17.56 -9.38 1.66
CA THR A 120 18.12 -9.56 2.99
C THR A 120 17.39 -8.66 3.97
N LEU A 121 16.75 -9.26 4.97
CA LEU A 121 16.02 -8.55 6.00
C LEU A 121 16.82 -8.55 7.31
N ALA A 122 16.80 -7.44 8.05
CA ALA A 122 17.35 -7.39 9.39
C ALA A 122 16.53 -8.29 10.33
N ASN A 123 17.19 -8.89 11.31
CA ASN A 123 16.48 -9.56 12.39
C ASN A 123 15.86 -8.55 13.37
N ALA A 124 15.02 -9.04 14.29
CA ALA A 124 14.29 -8.20 15.24
C ALA A 124 15.19 -7.38 16.18
N GLU A 125 16.39 -7.86 16.49
CA GLU A 125 17.36 -7.16 17.35
C GLU A 125 17.95 -5.92 16.68
N HIS A 126 18.06 -5.95 15.35
CA HIS A 126 18.61 -4.83 14.59
C HIS A 126 17.55 -3.83 14.14
N SER A 127 16.35 -4.30 13.84
CA SER A 127 15.29 -3.39 13.38
C SER A 127 13.90 -4.00 13.49
N GLN A 128 13.09 -3.46 14.38
CA GLN A 128 11.66 -3.79 14.44
C GLN A 128 10.90 -3.31 13.17
N ARG A 129 11.44 -2.32 12.46
CA ARG A 129 10.89 -1.86 11.17
C ARG A 129 10.83 -3.00 10.15
N THR A 130 11.66 -4.00 10.28
CA THR A 130 11.63 -5.21 9.44
C THR A 130 10.31 -5.96 9.54
N SER A 131 9.55 -5.83 10.63
CA SER A 131 8.21 -6.42 10.77
C SER A 131 7.25 -5.96 9.66
N TYR A 132 7.30 -4.69 9.31
CA TYR A 132 6.52 -4.13 8.19
C TYR A 132 6.93 -4.74 6.84
N ALA A 133 8.24 -4.74 6.54
CA ALA A 133 8.76 -5.31 5.29
C ALA A 133 8.45 -6.80 5.17
N THR A 134 8.64 -7.57 6.27
CA THR A 134 8.33 -9.00 6.33
C THR A 134 6.83 -9.27 6.13
N GLY A 135 5.98 -8.49 6.78
CA GLY A 135 4.53 -8.59 6.60
C GLY A 135 4.10 -8.32 5.15
N LYS A 136 4.63 -7.26 4.55
CA LYS A 136 4.36 -6.96 3.13
C LYS A 136 4.90 -8.05 2.19
N LEU A 137 6.09 -8.58 2.45
CA LEU A 137 6.63 -9.70 1.69
C LEU A 137 5.73 -10.94 1.77
N LEU A 138 5.19 -11.26 2.95
CA LEU A 138 4.26 -12.38 3.11
C LEU A 138 2.99 -12.19 2.28
N THR A 139 2.50 -10.96 2.12
CA THR A 139 1.35 -10.68 1.24
C THR A 139 1.64 -10.94 -0.23
N GLU A 140 2.89 -10.76 -0.67
CA GLU A 140 3.30 -11.11 -2.03
C GLU A 140 3.24 -12.62 -2.28
N PHE A 141 3.56 -13.43 -1.26
CA PHE A 141 3.41 -14.90 -1.35
C PHE A 141 1.94 -15.30 -1.46
N PHE A 142 1.05 -14.74 -0.65
CA PHE A 142 -0.39 -15.01 -0.79
C PHE A 142 -0.93 -14.61 -2.16
N MET A 143 -0.47 -13.47 -2.68
CA MET A 143 -0.88 -13.01 -4.01
C MET A 143 -0.38 -13.95 -5.10
N LYS A 144 0.91 -14.33 -5.03
CA LYS A 144 1.51 -15.23 -5.99
C LYS A 144 0.83 -16.60 -5.98
N ASP A 145 0.57 -17.17 -4.82
CA ASP A 145 -0.14 -18.43 -4.64
C ASP A 145 -1.52 -18.40 -5.32
N ALA A 146 -2.30 -17.34 -5.06
CA ALA A 146 -3.62 -17.17 -5.65
C ALA A 146 -3.59 -17.07 -7.20
N VAL A 147 -2.56 -16.40 -7.73
CA VAL A 147 -2.36 -16.27 -9.19
C VAL A 147 -1.88 -17.59 -9.81
N ASP A 148 -0.89 -18.25 -9.20
CA ASP A 148 -0.35 -19.52 -9.70
C ASP A 148 -1.40 -20.63 -9.73
N GLU A 149 -2.34 -20.62 -8.77
CA GLU A 149 -3.49 -21.53 -8.73
C GLU A 149 -4.64 -21.11 -9.68
N GLY A 150 -4.51 -20.01 -10.37
CA GLY A 150 -5.53 -19.49 -11.29
C GLY A 150 -6.81 -19.00 -10.59
N ARG A 151 -6.77 -18.72 -9.28
CA ARG A 151 -7.93 -18.25 -8.50
C ARG A 151 -8.30 -16.81 -8.80
N ILE A 152 -7.32 -15.98 -9.20
CA ILE A 152 -7.50 -14.57 -9.58
C ILE A 152 -6.35 -14.13 -10.47
N LYS A 153 -6.57 -13.12 -11.31
CA LYS A 153 -5.49 -12.39 -11.99
C LYS A 153 -5.01 -11.24 -11.13
N GLY A 154 -3.72 -10.89 -11.21
CA GLY A 154 -3.20 -9.74 -10.49
C GLY A 154 -1.72 -9.82 -10.21
N CYS A 155 -1.22 -8.83 -9.48
CA CYS A 155 0.19 -8.75 -9.10
C CYS A 155 0.39 -7.94 -7.81
N SER A 156 1.61 -8.03 -7.28
CA SER A 156 2.08 -7.14 -6.21
C SER A 156 2.97 -6.05 -6.79
N ILE A 157 2.73 -4.79 -6.39
CA ILE A 157 3.53 -3.63 -6.80
C ILE A 157 4.36 -3.18 -5.62
N ARG A 158 5.69 -3.15 -5.75
CA ARG A 158 6.63 -2.66 -4.73
C ARG A 158 6.86 -1.17 -4.89
N PHE A 159 5.99 -0.36 -4.31
CA PHE A 159 6.12 1.10 -4.39
C PHE A 159 7.33 1.62 -3.61
N ALA A 160 8.01 2.64 -4.18
CA ALA A 160 8.95 3.49 -3.47
C ALA A 160 8.22 4.41 -2.48
N ASN A 161 8.91 5.39 -1.90
CA ASN A 161 8.27 6.38 -1.03
C ASN A 161 7.33 7.27 -1.84
N VAL A 162 6.04 6.97 -1.79
CA VAL A 162 5.02 7.75 -2.51
C VAL A 162 4.75 9.06 -1.77
N TYR A 163 4.69 10.17 -2.50
CA TYR A 163 4.34 11.48 -1.96
C TYR A 163 3.27 12.18 -2.80
N SER A 164 2.52 13.06 -2.17
CA SER A 164 1.51 13.88 -2.85
C SER A 164 1.35 15.25 -2.20
N LYS A 165 0.71 16.17 -2.93
CA LYS A 165 0.30 17.48 -2.37
C LYS A 165 -0.69 17.36 -1.20
N ASN A 166 -1.42 16.25 -1.12
CA ASN A 166 -2.44 15.99 -0.12
C ASN A 166 -1.90 15.15 1.05
N GLU A 167 -0.59 14.91 1.12
CA GLU A 167 0.07 14.23 2.23
C GLU A 167 -0.10 15.02 3.52
N LEU A 168 -0.79 14.45 4.49
CA LEU A 168 -1.11 15.12 5.74
C LEU A 168 -0.22 14.66 6.91
N TYR A 169 0.52 13.56 6.76
CA TYR A 169 1.31 13.03 7.86
C TYR A 169 2.61 13.83 8.05
N PRO A 170 2.73 14.54 9.19
CA PRO A 170 3.79 15.57 9.35
C PRO A 170 5.19 15.00 9.57
N LYS A 171 5.32 13.70 9.84
CA LYS A 171 6.61 13.03 10.09
C LYS A 171 7.20 12.38 8.83
N HIS A 172 6.46 12.31 7.72
CA HIS A 172 7.05 11.92 6.45
C HIS A 172 8.01 12.97 5.96
N ILE A 173 9.10 12.55 5.32
CA ILE A 173 10.25 13.42 5.01
C ILE A 173 9.88 14.66 4.20
N ILE A 174 9.05 14.53 3.17
CA ILE A 174 8.68 15.67 2.30
C ILE A 174 7.79 16.67 3.04
N PRO A 175 6.65 16.27 3.67
CA PRO A 175 5.88 17.18 4.52
C PRO A 175 6.69 17.80 5.66
N HIS A 176 7.60 17.05 6.25
CA HIS A 176 8.47 17.52 7.33
C HIS A 176 9.39 18.66 6.86
N ILE A 177 10.08 18.46 5.73
CA ILE A 177 10.96 19.49 5.13
C ILE A 177 10.14 20.73 4.77
N LEU A 178 9.02 20.56 4.07
CA LEU A 178 8.18 21.69 3.65
C LEU A 178 7.65 22.50 4.83
N ARG A 179 7.27 21.83 5.92
CA ARG A 179 6.82 22.48 7.14
C ARG A 179 7.96 23.30 7.78
N GLN A 180 9.16 22.73 7.95
CA GLN A 180 10.30 23.44 8.52
C GLN A 180 10.66 24.68 7.69
N LEU A 181 10.73 24.54 6.36
CA LEU A 181 10.98 25.66 5.46
C LEU A 181 9.93 26.78 5.63
N LYS A 182 8.65 26.39 5.74
CA LYS A 182 7.56 27.36 5.90
C LYS A 182 7.60 28.07 7.26
N GLU A 183 7.92 27.35 8.33
CA GLU A 183 7.85 27.86 9.70
C GLU A 183 9.13 28.57 10.12
N LYS A 184 10.29 28.07 9.68
CA LYS A 184 11.61 28.51 10.17
C LYS A 184 12.50 29.14 9.09
N GLY A 185 12.18 28.94 7.81
CA GLY A 185 13.02 29.34 6.69
C GLY A 185 14.25 28.45 6.47
N GLU A 186 14.45 27.44 7.29
CA GLU A 186 15.57 26.51 7.24
C GLU A 186 15.12 25.07 7.54
N VAL A 187 15.95 24.10 7.18
CA VAL A 187 15.69 22.66 7.42
C VAL A 187 16.84 22.07 8.21
N GLU A 188 16.51 21.44 9.31
CA GLU A 188 17.43 20.61 10.06
C GLU A 188 17.27 19.16 9.64
N LEU A 189 18.32 18.55 9.10
CA LEU A 189 18.36 17.15 8.70
C LEU A 189 19.34 16.37 9.58
N LEU A 190 19.05 15.10 9.79
CA LEU A 190 19.96 14.21 10.52
C LEU A 190 21.28 14.06 9.76
N GLU A 191 22.39 13.87 10.46
CA GLU A 191 23.72 13.78 9.87
C GLU A 191 23.82 12.68 8.79
N ASN A 192 23.19 11.54 9.01
CA ASN A 192 23.14 10.44 8.03
C ASN A 192 22.37 10.78 6.75
N SER A 193 21.60 11.88 6.72
CA SER A 193 20.88 12.34 5.51
C SER A 193 21.83 12.72 4.38
N LYS A 194 23.10 13.00 4.68
CA LYS A 194 24.13 13.32 3.68
C LYS A 194 24.48 12.12 2.79
N ILE A 195 24.32 10.91 3.31
CA ILE A 195 24.71 9.67 2.62
C ILE A 195 23.52 8.80 2.23
N ASN A 196 22.36 9.02 2.86
CA ASN A 196 21.17 8.24 2.58
C ASN A 196 20.58 8.58 1.21
N LYS A 197 20.43 7.57 0.38
CA LYS A 197 19.71 7.67 -0.90
C LYS A 197 18.31 7.10 -0.72
N ARG A 198 17.31 7.75 -1.30
CA ARG A 198 15.90 7.29 -1.29
C ARG A 198 15.27 7.55 -2.64
N THR A 199 14.45 6.63 -3.10
CA THR A 199 13.61 6.82 -4.28
C THR A 199 12.27 7.36 -3.84
N PHE A 200 11.80 8.40 -4.51
CA PHE A 200 10.48 9.00 -4.32
C PHE A 200 9.67 8.86 -5.59
N LEU A 201 8.37 8.60 -5.42
CA LEU A 201 7.43 8.46 -6.50
C LEU A 201 6.25 9.41 -6.29
N ASN A 202 5.89 10.19 -7.29
CA ASN A 202 4.69 11.02 -7.21
C ASN A 202 3.44 10.14 -7.22
N ASN A 203 2.46 10.47 -6.39
CA ASN A 203 1.22 9.69 -6.30
C ASN A 203 0.46 9.62 -7.64
N LYS A 204 0.55 10.66 -8.47
CA LYS A 204 -0.05 10.63 -9.80
C LYS A 204 0.58 9.54 -10.67
N ASP A 205 1.93 9.46 -10.67
CA ASP A 205 2.65 8.46 -11.46
C ASP A 205 2.35 7.03 -10.93
N SER A 206 2.19 6.87 -9.61
CA SER A 206 1.80 5.58 -9.03
C SER A 206 0.39 5.14 -9.45
N CYS A 207 -0.56 6.08 -9.52
CA CYS A 207 -1.90 5.80 -10.02
C CYS A 207 -1.90 5.45 -11.51
N GLU A 208 -1.14 6.19 -12.33
CA GLU A 208 -0.99 5.90 -13.75
C GLU A 208 -0.38 4.50 -13.97
N ALA A 209 0.65 4.14 -13.20
CA ALA A 209 1.23 2.80 -13.25
C ALA A 209 0.22 1.69 -12.93
N ILE A 210 -0.64 1.88 -11.92
CA ILE A 210 -1.72 0.92 -11.61
C ILE A 210 -2.69 0.79 -12.79
N ILE A 211 -3.10 1.91 -13.39
CA ILE A 211 -4.03 1.91 -14.53
C ILE A 211 -3.42 1.18 -15.72
N GLU A 212 -2.16 1.43 -16.03
CA GLU A 212 -1.44 0.73 -17.12
C GLU A 212 -1.34 -0.77 -16.86
N LEU A 213 -1.06 -1.19 -15.61
CA LEU A 213 -1.05 -2.60 -15.24
C LEU A 213 -2.41 -3.27 -15.43
N ILE A 214 -3.49 -2.63 -14.97
CA ILE A 214 -4.87 -3.14 -15.12
C ILE A 214 -5.24 -3.33 -16.60
N ASN A 215 -4.73 -2.47 -17.48
CA ASN A 215 -4.99 -2.52 -18.91
C ASN A 215 -4.03 -3.43 -19.69
N SER A 216 -2.94 -3.87 -19.05
CA SER A 216 -1.93 -4.72 -19.69
C SER A 216 -2.33 -6.20 -19.68
N GLN A 217 -2.50 -6.77 -20.86
CA GLN A 217 -2.74 -8.22 -20.99
C GLN A 217 -1.52 -9.10 -20.66
N LYS A 218 -0.32 -8.49 -20.58
CA LYS A 218 0.95 -9.22 -20.35
C LYS A 218 1.40 -9.19 -18.90
N ALA A 219 0.88 -8.25 -18.11
CA ALA A 219 1.33 -8.04 -16.74
C ALA A 219 0.45 -8.76 -15.70
N LEU A 220 -0.65 -9.38 -16.12
CA LEU A 220 -1.65 -10.01 -15.25
C LEU A 220 -2.00 -11.42 -15.73
#